data_a1af9c083fb1a6951250230d4874d66f
#
_entry.id   a1af9c083fb1a6951250230d4874d66f
#
_cell.length_a   1.000
_cell.length_b   1.000
_cell.length_c   1.000
_cell.angle_alpha   90.00
_cell.angle_beta   90.00
_cell.angle_gamma   90.00
#
_symmetry.space_group_name_H-M   'P 1'
#
loop_
_entity.id
_entity.type
_entity.pdbx_description
1 polymer ?
#
loop_
_entity_poly.entity_id
_entity_poly.type
_entity_poly.pdbx_seq_one_letter_code
_entity_poly.pdbx_strand_id
1 'polypeptide(L)'
;SSLVGSEMCIRDRSSTDEKIELRSEGELFRVFIIDRESPQAVVRGLSELTGTMPMVPRWALGYQQCRFSYTPDSRVIEIADTLRYKRIPCDAIWMDIDYMDGYRIFTFNPQGFPDPKAVNRDLHLRGFHSVWMIDPGAKAETGYSVYDSGTANDVWVKTVDGKEYNGDAWPGKVAWPDFTDPKVCQWWGGLYKDFMAQGVD
;
A
#
# COMPACT_ATOMS: atom_id res chain seq x y z
N SER A 1 -4.58 -4.20 -18.27
CA SER A 1 -4.74 -4.92 -17.00
C SER A 1 -3.52 -5.79 -16.79
N SER A 2 -2.68 -5.44 -15.83
CA SER A 2 -1.56 -6.26 -15.39
C SER A 2 -2.07 -7.29 -14.39
N LEU A 3 -1.87 -8.56 -14.67
CA LEU A 3 -2.01 -9.63 -13.67
C LEU A 3 -0.68 -9.70 -12.91
N VAL A 4 -0.69 -9.31 -11.65
CA VAL A 4 0.44 -9.46 -10.74
C VAL A 4 0.21 -10.74 -9.95
N GLY A 5 0.98 -11.78 -10.24
CA GLY A 5 1.14 -12.95 -9.38
C GLY A 5 2.62 -13.19 -9.22
N SER A 6 3.05 -13.53 -7.99
CA SER A 6 4.42 -13.93 -7.73
C SER A 6 4.83 -15.06 -8.68
N GLU A 7 5.90 -14.88 -9.42
CA GLU A 7 6.54 -15.81 -10.35
C GLU A 7 5.82 -16.12 -11.68
N MET A 8 4.62 -15.67 -11.91
CA MET A 8 4.05 -15.67 -13.25
C MET A 8 4.17 -14.28 -13.88
N CYS A 9 5.35 -13.90 -14.32
CA CYS A 9 5.46 -12.92 -15.37
C CYS A 9 4.82 -13.52 -16.62
N ILE A 10 3.59 -13.12 -16.92
CA ILE A 10 3.07 -13.30 -18.27
C ILE A 10 3.88 -12.34 -19.13
N ARG A 11 5.02 -12.81 -19.59
CA ARG A 11 5.80 -12.14 -20.63
C ARG A 11 5.05 -12.33 -21.92
N ASP A 12 4.60 -11.23 -22.42
CA ASP A 12 4.03 -11.06 -23.73
C ASP A 12 2.54 -11.44 -23.89
N ARG A 13 1.78 -10.38 -24.05
CA ARG A 13 0.50 -10.43 -24.70
C ARG A 13 0.71 -10.04 -26.16
N SER A 14 1.20 -10.93 -27.00
CA SER A 14 1.08 -10.76 -28.43
C SER A 14 -0.33 -11.16 -28.84
N SER A 15 -1.20 -10.19 -29.05
CA SER A 15 -2.47 -10.43 -29.71
C SER A 15 -2.32 -10.14 -31.19
N THR A 16 -2.61 -11.12 -32.00
CA THR A 16 -2.94 -10.90 -33.42
C THR A 16 -4.46 -10.96 -33.54
N ASP A 17 -5.01 -10.57 -34.68
CA ASP A 17 -6.46 -10.68 -34.95
C ASP A 17 -6.98 -12.13 -34.87
N GLU A 18 -6.09 -13.10 -34.83
CA GLU A 18 -6.43 -14.52 -34.88
C GLU A 18 -6.14 -15.31 -33.59
N LYS A 19 -5.24 -14.82 -32.68
CA LYS A 19 -4.91 -15.55 -31.45
C LYS A 19 -4.46 -14.64 -30.31
N ILE A 20 -4.76 -15.11 -29.09
CA ILE A 20 -4.15 -14.63 -27.85
C ILE A 20 -3.19 -15.68 -27.36
N GLU A 21 -1.94 -15.33 -27.11
CA GLU A 21 -0.92 -16.22 -26.59
C GLU A 21 -0.54 -15.83 -25.16
N LEU A 22 -0.62 -16.79 -24.24
CA LEU A 22 -0.22 -16.65 -22.85
C LEU A 22 0.95 -17.62 -22.60
N ARG A 23 2.08 -17.09 -22.11
CA ARG A 23 3.27 -17.88 -21.78
C ARG A 23 3.65 -17.74 -20.32
N SER A 24 4.07 -18.84 -19.71
CA SER A 24 4.66 -18.87 -18.38
C SER A 24 5.99 -19.63 -18.44
N GLU A 25 6.99 -19.12 -17.72
CA GLU A 25 8.29 -19.78 -17.57
C GLU A 25 8.32 -20.77 -16.41
N GLY A 26 7.26 -20.79 -15.57
CA GLY A 26 7.12 -21.68 -14.41
C GLY A 26 6.30 -22.92 -14.69
N GLU A 27 5.82 -23.54 -13.61
CA GLU A 27 4.93 -24.70 -13.67
C GLU A 27 3.57 -24.37 -14.31
N LEU A 28 2.72 -25.38 -14.45
CA LEU A 28 1.37 -25.25 -15.03
C LEU A 28 0.58 -24.12 -14.38
N PHE A 29 0.00 -23.25 -15.18
CA PHE A 29 -0.89 -22.18 -14.73
C PHE A 29 -2.34 -22.45 -15.13
N ARG A 30 -3.28 -21.84 -14.39
CA ARG A 30 -4.72 -21.94 -14.70
C ARG A 30 -5.17 -20.66 -15.41
N VAL A 31 -5.97 -20.84 -16.45
CA VAL A 31 -6.64 -19.72 -17.14
C VAL A 31 -8.14 -19.89 -16.94
N PHE A 32 -8.78 -18.86 -16.42
CA PHE A 32 -10.23 -18.80 -16.30
C PHE A 32 -10.78 -17.87 -17.37
N ILE A 33 -11.68 -18.37 -18.20
CA ILE A 33 -12.38 -17.59 -19.22
C ILE A 33 -13.82 -17.41 -18.75
N ILE A 34 -14.21 -16.16 -18.52
CA ILE A 34 -15.55 -15.81 -18.07
C ILE A 34 -16.30 -15.26 -19.28
N ASP A 35 -17.09 -16.13 -19.91
CA ASP A 35 -17.96 -15.79 -21.03
C ASP A 35 -19.40 -15.58 -20.51
N ARG A 36 -19.97 -14.40 -20.76
CA ARG A 36 -21.30 -13.99 -20.31
C ARG A 36 -21.92 -13.01 -21.33
N GLU A 37 -23.24 -12.92 -21.27
CA GLU A 37 -24.05 -12.13 -22.21
C GLU A 37 -23.88 -10.60 -22.06
N SER A 38 -23.35 -10.11 -20.95
CA SER A 38 -23.18 -8.68 -20.69
C SER A 38 -21.96 -8.39 -19.82
N PRO A 39 -21.38 -7.17 -19.88
CA PRO A 39 -20.30 -6.75 -19.00
C PRO A 39 -20.62 -6.91 -17.51
N GLN A 40 -21.87 -6.61 -17.11
CA GLN A 40 -22.32 -6.80 -15.72
C GLN A 40 -22.29 -8.27 -15.30
N ALA A 41 -22.70 -9.17 -16.20
CA ALA A 41 -22.65 -10.61 -15.95
C ALA A 41 -21.21 -11.13 -15.90
N VAL A 42 -20.28 -10.58 -16.68
CA VAL A 42 -18.84 -10.88 -16.60
C VAL A 42 -18.28 -10.46 -15.24
N VAL A 43 -18.55 -9.24 -14.77
CA VAL A 43 -18.11 -8.75 -13.44
C VAL A 43 -18.68 -9.60 -12.32
N ARG A 44 -19.96 -10.02 -12.43
CA ARG A 44 -20.57 -10.94 -11.47
C ARG A 44 -19.84 -12.27 -11.45
N GLY A 45 -19.58 -12.88 -12.59
CA GLY A 45 -18.84 -14.14 -12.70
C GLY A 45 -17.42 -14.04 -12.15
N LEU A 46 -16.75 -12.89 -12.32
CA LEU A 46 -15.46 -12.62 -11.67
C LEU A 46 -15.62 -12.58 -10.16
N SER A 47 -16.62 -11.88 -9.64
CA SER A 47 -16.89 -11.80 -8.20
C SER A 47 -17.25 -13.14 -7.57
N GLU A 48 -17.93 -14.01 -8.32
CA GLU A 48 -18.21 -15.40 -7.89
C GLU A 48 -16.91 -16.21 -7.73
N LEU A 49 -15.93 -15.95 -8.58
CA LEU A 49 -14.63 -16.63 -8.56
C LEU A 49 -13.68 -16.07 -7.50
N THR A 50 -13.62 -14.75 -7.35
CA THR A 50 -12.63 -14.05 -6.50
C THR A 50 -13.18 -13.64 -5.13
N GLY A 51 -14.49 -13.72 -4.93
CA GLY A 51 -15.18 -13.11 -3.81
C GLY A 51 -15.44 -11.62 -4.04
N THR A 52 -16.16 -11.02 -3.11
CA THR A 52 -16.51 -9.60 -3.12
C THR A 52 -15.75 -8.85 -2.03
N MET A 53 -15.42 -7.60 -2.30
CA MET A 53 -14.83 -6.70 -1.30
C MET A 53 -15.85 -6.39 -0.19
N PRO A 54 -15.44 -6.35 1.08
CA PRO A 54 -16.27 -5.80 2.15
C PRO A 54 -16.72 -4.37 1.84
N MET A 55 -17.91 -3.99 2.33
CA MET A 55 -18.40 -2.63 2.16
C MET A 55 -17.45 -1.65 2.87
N VAL A 56 -16.90 -0.71 2.12
CA VAL A 56 -16.04 0.34 2.68
C VAL A 56 -16.88 1.47 3.28
N PRO A 57 -16.33 2.27 4.20
CA PRO A 57 -17.02 3.45 4.72
C PRO A 57 -17.31 4.46 3.59
N ARG A 58 -18.35 5.26 3.77
CA ARG A 58 -18.83 6.17 2.72
C ARG A 58 -17.76 7.15 2.23
N TRP A 59 -16.92 7.65 3.13
CA TRP A 59 -15.86 8.60 2.77
C TRP A 59 -14.82 7.99 1.81
N ALA A 60 -14.58 6.68 1.91
CA ALA A 60 -13.64 5.99 1.02
C ALA A 60 -14.16 5.86 -0.44
N LEU A 61 -15.45 6.16 -0.69
CA LEU A 61 -16.05 6.21 -2.03
C LEU A 61 -16.04 7.62 -2.62
N GLY A 62 -15.68 8.65 -1.85
CA GLY A 62 -15.61 10.02 -2.29
C GLY A 62 -14.27 10.36 -2.96
N TYR A 63 -14.11 11.64 -3.32
CA TYR A 63 -12.86 12.12 -3.87
C TYR A 63 -11.76 12.14 -2.80
N GLN A 64 -10.60 11.62 -3.14
CA GLN A 64 -9.43 11.54 -2.28
C GLN A 64 -8.26 12.20 -2.99
N GLN A 65 -7.64 13.18 -2.34
CA GLN A 65 -6.53 13.93 -2.91
C GLN A 65 -5.20 13.25 -2.57
N CYS A 66 -4.47 12.89 -3.58
CA CYS A 66 -3.10 12.37 -3.49
C CYS A 66 -2.21 13.02 -4.54
N ARG A 67 -0.93 13.11 -4.25
CA ARG A 67 0.14 13.33 -5.23
C ARG A 67 1.46 12.82 -4.65
N PHE A 68 2.51 12.77 -5.48
CA PHE A 68 3.87 12.55 -5.01
C PHE A 68 4.28 13.70 -4.09
N SER A 69 3.96 13.49 -2.88
CA SER A 69 4.17 14.15 -1.59
C SER A 69 3.70 15.59 -1.44
N TYR A 70 3.01 15.80 -0.34
CA TYR A 70 2.79 17.09 0.29
C TYR A 70 3.70 17.18 1.52
N THR A 71 4.73 18.01 1.47
CA THR A 71 5.66 18.27 2.58
C THR A 71 6.05 19.75 2.58
N PRO A 72 6.21 20.39 3.74
CA PRO A 72 5.97 19.87 5.09
C PRO A 72 4.48 19.77 5.45
N ASP A 73 4.17 19.47 6.72
CA ASP A 73 2.82 19.37 7.27
C ASP A 73 1.94 20.62 6.99
N SER A 74 2.52 21.82 7.07
CA SER A 74 1.85 23.06 6.72
C SER A 74 1.32 23.08 5.28
N ARG A 75 2.00 22.41 4.35
CA ARG A 75 1.54 22.27 2.97
C ARG A 75 0.30 21.38 2.87
N VAL A 76 0.22 20.34 3.69
CA VAL A 76 -0.97 19.47 3.78
C VAL A 76 -2.19 20.31 4.22
N ILE A 77 -2.01 21.11 5.25
CA ILE A 77 -3.09 21.99 5.77
C ILE A 77 -3.48 23.05 4.75
N GLU A 78 -2.52 23.65 4.04
CA GLU A 78 -2.80 24.61 2.96
C GLU A 78 -3.65 24.00 1.84
N ILE A 79 -3.37 22.76 1.44
CA ILE A 79 -4.17 22.03 0.44
C ILE A 79 -5.58 21.79 0.97
N ALA A 80 -5.72 21.35 2.22
CA ALA A 80 -7.01 21.13 2.85
C ALA A 80 -7.85 22.42 2.88
N ASP A 81 -7.26 23.52 3.32
CA ASP A 81 -7.90 24.84 3.37
C ASP A 81 -8.27 25.35 1.96
N THR A 82 -7.40 25.13 0.97
CA THR A 82 -7.67 25.50 -0.42
C THR A 82 -8.86 24.74 -1.00
N LEU A 83 -8.95 23.43 -0.75
CA LEU A 83 -10.08 22.61 -1.21
C LEU A 83 -11.40 23.10 -0.58
N ARG A 84 -11.42 23.43 0.72
CA ARG A 84 -12.60 23.98 1.41
C ARG A 84 -12.94 25.38 0.91
N TYR A 85 -11.95 26.26 0.77
CA TYR A 85 -12.16 27.61 0.23
C TYR A 85 -12.77 27.59 -1.17
N LYS A 86 -12.26 26.73 -2.05
CA LYS A 86 -12.76 26.55 -3.42
C LYS A 86 -14.03 25.71 -3.48
N ARG A 87 -14.55 25.23 -2.35
CA ARG A 87 -15.73 24.37 -2.26
C ARG A 87 -15.62 23.10 -3.14
N ILE A 88 -14.41 22.55 -3.22
CA ILE A 88 -14.16 21.27 -3.91
C ILE A 88 -14.45 20.15 -2.90
N PRO A 89 -15.43 19.27 -3.17
CA PRO A 89 -15.68 18.11 -2.34
C PRO A 89 -14.45 17.19 -2.32
N CYS A 90 -13.99 16.86 -1.12
CA CYS A 90 -12.87 15.94 -0.93
C CYS A 90 -12.99 15.32 0.46
N ASP A 91 -12.89 14.01 0.55
CA ASP A 91 -13.12 13.26 1.79
C ASP A 91 -11.82 12.87 2.48
N ALA A 92 -10.73 12.68 1.74
CA ALA A 92 -9.45 12.28 2.31
C ALA A 92 -8.27 12.97 1.64
N ILE A 93 -7.19 13.14 2.41
CA ILE A 93 -5.87 13.54 1.90
C ILE A 93 -4.87 12.43 2.23
N TRP A 94 -4.10 12.04 1.23
CA TRP A 94 -3.08 11.00 1.34
C TRP A 94 -1.70 11.62 1.53
N MET A 95 -0.99 11.17 2.53
CA MET A 95 0.43 11.42 2.71
C MET A 95 1.21 10.29 2.03
N ASP A 96 1.98 10.66 1.02
CA ASP A 96 2.91 9.79 0.32
C ASP A 96 4.23 9.69 1.11
N ILE A 97 5.15 8.88 0.68
CA ILE A 97 6.32 8.37 1.41
C ILE A 97 7.25 9.43 2.03
N ASP A 98 7.24 10.69 1.57
CA ASP A 98 8.12 11.75 2.09
C ASP A 98 7.77 12.24 3.52
N TYR A 99 6.66 11.77 4.09
CA TYR A 99 6.39 12.01 5.51
C TYR A 99 7.27 11.15 6.41
N MET A 100 7.83 10.06 5.89
CA MET A 100 8.67 9.12 6.63
C MET A 100 10.05 9.71 6.90
N ASP A 101 10.68 9.31 7.98
CA ASP A 101 12.08 9.60 8.24
C ASP A 101 12.99 8.72 7.37
N GLY A 102 13.56 9.30 6.34
CA GLY A 102 14.44 8.61 5.39
C GLY A 102 13.79 7.37 4.76
N TYR A 103 12.47 7.47 4.46
CA TYR A 103 11.64 6.40 3.89
C TYR A 103 11.57 5.12 4.74
N ARG A 104 11.79 5.25 6.05
CA ARG A 104 11.56 4.17 7.03
C ARG A 104 10.08 4.10 7.36
N ILE A 105 9.44 2.99 7.05
CA ILE A 105 8.02 2.78 7.36
C ILE A 105 7.75 2.87 8.87
N PHE A 106 6.53 3.27 9.24
CA PHE A 106 6.12 3.52 10.64
C PHE A 106 6.94 4.58 11.37
N THR A 107 7.59 5.50 10.63
CA THR A 107 8.29 6.67 11.19
C THR A 107 7.73 7.96 10.62
N PHE A 108 8.04 9.07 11.28
CA PHE A 108 7.69 10.40 10.82
C PHE A 108 8.94 11.26 10.73
N ASN A 109 9.08 12.00 9.64
CA ASN A 109 10.18 12.94 9.44
C ASN A 109 10.05 14.11 10.44
N PRO A 110 10.98 14.26 11.40
CA PRO A 110 10.84 15.26 12.46
C PRO A 110 10.94 16.72 11.97
N GLN A 111 11.51 16.97 10.78
CA GLN A 111 11.59 18.29 10.18
C GLN A 111 10.30 18.64 9.41
N GLY A 112 9.74 17.67 8.69
CA GLY A 112 8.56 17.90 7.86
C GLY A 112 7.24 17.64 8.58
N PHE A 113 7.23 16.70 9.53
CA PHE A 113 6.03 16.28 10.28
C PHE A 113 6.36 16.09 11.76
N PRO A 114 6.69 17.19 12.48
CA PRO A 114 7.11 17.12 13.89
C PRO A 114 5.99 16.66 14.84
N ASP A 115 4.73 16.89 14.47
CA ASP A 115 3.55 16.47 15.24
C ASP A 115 2.48 15.89 14.30
N PRO A 116 2.61 14.62 13.89
CA PRO A 116 1.62 13.98 13.00
C PRO A 116 0.22 13.92 13.62
N LYS A 117 0.14 13.83 14.95
CA LYS A 117 -1.14 13.84 15.66
C LYS A 117 -1.87 15.17 15.53
N ALA A 118 -1.15 16.28 15.56
CA ALA A 118 -1.73 17.59 15.29
C ALA A 118 -2.23 17.70 13.85
N VAL A 119 -1.47 17.23 12.87
CA VAL A 119 -1.88 17.21 11.46
C VAL A 119 -3.18 16.43 11.28
N ASN A 120 -3.28 15.21 11.83
CA ASN A 120 -4.47 14.39 11.72
C ASN A 120 -5.68 15.08 12.38
N ARG A 121 -5.52 15.60 13.60
CA ARG A 121 -6.56 16.37 14.28
C ARG A 121 -7.04 17.56 13.43
N ASP A 122 -6.12 18.31 12.84
CA ASP A 122 -6.41 19.50 12.06
C ASP A 122 -7.10 19.16 10.73
N LEU A 123 -6.79 18.02 10.10
CA LEU A 123 -7.51 17.48 8.96
C LEU A 123 -8.94 17.05 9.36
N HIS A 124 -9.10 16.33 10.47
CA HIS A 124 -10.41 15.91 10.98
C HIS A 124 -11.31 17.12 11.29
N LEU A 125 -10.78 18.17 11.90
CA LEU A 125 -11.53 19.41 12.18
C LEU A 125 -12.03 20.09 10.88
N ARG A 126 -11.35 19.87 9.76
CA ARG A 126 -11.74 20.36 8.43
C ARG A 126 -12.63 19.37 7.67
N GLY A 127 -12.99 18.24 8.30
CA GLY A 127 -13.83 17.19 7.72
C GLY A 127 -13.11 16.36 6.66
N PHE A 128 -11.80 16.16 6.78
CA PHE A 128 -11.03 15.20 5.99
C PHE A 128 -10.65 14.00 6.83
N HIS A 129 -10.58 12.86 6.19
CA HIS A 129 -9.82 11.71 6.66
C HIS A 129 -8.36 11.83 6.22
N SER A 130 -7.45 11.26 7.01
CA SER A 130 -6.02 11.28 6.70
C SER A 130 -5.50 9.87 6.50
N VAL A 131 -4.99 9.61 5.31
CA VAL A 131 -4.43 8.31 4.93
C VAL A 131 -2.92 8.45 4.75
N TRP A 132 -2.16 7.60 5.42
CA TRP A 132 -0.71 7.63 5.38
C TRP A 132 -0.20 6.34 4.77
N MET A 133 0.51 6.44 3.64
CA MET A 133 0.97 5.28 2.89
C MET A 133 2.02 4.50 3.69
N ILE A 134 1.91 3.19 3.70
CA ILE A 134 2.92 2.27 4.21
C ILE A 134 3.28 1.30 3.09
N ASP A 135 4.55 1.26 2.73
CA ASP A 135 5.10 0.25 1.83
C ASP A 135 5.44 -1.03 2.61
N PRO A 136 5.36 -2.22 2.01
CA PRO A 136 5.65 -3.46 2.73
C PRO A 136 7.15 -3.73 2.94
N GLY A 137 8.03 -3.02 2.25
CA GLY A 137 9.48 -3.17 2.36
C GLY A 137 10.08 -2.34 3.50
N ALA A 138 10.60 -3.00 4.55
CA ALA A 138 11.31 -2.32 5.60
C ALA A 138 12.76 -2.03 5.20
N LYS A 139 13.24 -0.78 5.39
CA LYS A 139 14.64 -0.44 5.12
C LYS A 139 15.58 -1.37 5.91
N ALA A 140 16.48 -2.06 5.22
CA ALA A 140 17.44 -2.98 5.83
C ALA A 140 18.58 -2.18 6.48
N GLU A 141 18.34 -1.66 7.70
CA GLU A 141 19.23 -0.76 8.40
C GLU A 141 19.21 -1.06 9.89
N THR A 142 20.37 -1.46 10.44
CA THR A 142 20.54 -1.69 11.88
C THR A 142 20.34 -0.39 12.67
N GLY A 143 19.67 -0.46 13.81
CA GLY A 143 19.27 0.70 14.62
C GLY A 143 17.91 1.26 14.26
N TYR A 144 17.29 0.76 13.20
CA TYR A 144 15.90 1.07 12.85
C TYR A 144 14.97 0.04 13.49
N SER A 145 14.11 0.48 14.39
CA SER A 145 13.33 -0.37 15.29
C SER A 145 12.48 -1.45 14.59
N VAL A 146 11.88 -1.12 13.44
CA VAL A 146 11.07 -2.09 12.68
C VAL A 146 11.97 -3.17 12.10
N TYR A 147 13.11 -2.80 11.50
CA TYR A 147 14.06 -3.76 10.96
C TYR A 147 14.67 -4.63 12.06
N ASP A 148 15.12 -4.01 13.17
CA ASP A 148 15.73 -4.74 14.28
C ASP A 148 14.72 -5.70 14.93
N SER A 149 13.46 -5.27 15.15
CA SER A 149 12.43 -6.14 15.71
C SER A 149 12.03 -7.25 14.74
N GLY A 150 11.96 -6.95 13.44
CA GLY A 150 11.69 -7.95 12.41
C GLY A 150 12.77 -9.02 12.33
N THR A 151 14.05 -8.63 12.42
CA THR A 151 15.19 -9.53 12.46
C THR A 151 15.17 -10.40 13.72
N ALA A 152 14.87 -9.79 14.88
CA ALA A 152 14.77 -10.53 16.15
C ALA A 152 13.62 -11.55 16.18
N ASN A 153 12.55 -11.31 15.41
CA ASN A 153 11.39 -12.20 15.30
C ASN A 153 11.45 -13.11 14.06
N ASP A 154 12.54 -13.05 13.28
CA ASP A 154 12.74 -13.88 12.08
C ASP A 154 11.57 -13.78 11.06
N VAL A 155 11.18 -12.55 10.74
CA VAL A 155 9.97 -12.28 9.93
C VAL A 155 10.24 -12.09 8.43
N TRP A 156 11.51 -12.05 8.02
CA TRP A 156 11.88 -11.70 6.64
C TRP A 156 11.80 -12.89 5.68
N VAL A 157 11.39 -12.61 4.45
CA VAL A 157 11.50 -13.56 3.33
C VAL A 157 12.96 -14.01 3.20
N LYS A 158 13.15 -15.30 2.95
CA LYS A 158 14.47 -15.92 2.83
C LYS A 158 14.73 -16.44 1.42
N THR A 159 15.97 -16.43 1.04
CA THR A 159 16.48 -17.11 -0.14
C THR A 159 16.50 -18.63 0.09
N VAL A 160 16.67 -19.41 -0.97
CA VAL A 160 16.71 -20.89 -0.90
C VAL A 160 17.81 -21.41 0.04
N ASP A 161 18.92 -20.66 0.19
CA ASP A 161 20.01 -20.96 1.13
C ASP A 161 19.76 -20.45 2.57
N GLY A 162 18.55 -19.98 2.85
CA GLY A 162 18.09 -19.61 4.18
C GLY A 162 18.53 -18.21 4.66
N LYS A 163 19.14 -17.40 3.79
CA LYS A 163 19.52 -16.03 4.12
C LYS A 163 18.35 -15.06 3.89
N GLU A 164 18.38 -13.94 4.60
CA GLU A 164 17.44 -12.85 4.38
C GLU A 164 17.48 -12.40 2.89
N TYR A 165 16.31 -12.32 2.26
CA TYR A 165 16.18 -11.76 0.93
C TYR A 165 16.03 -10.25 1.00
N ASN A 166 16.93 -9.54 0.33
CA ASN A 166 16.90 -8.08 0.23
C ASN A 166 16.60 -7.66 -1.21
N GLY A 167 15.61 -6.79 -1.36
CA GLY A 167 15.31 -6.11 -2.63
C GLY A 167 15.72 -4.66 -2.61
N ASP A 168 15.41 -3.94 -3.68
CA ASP A 168 15.59 -2.49 -3.78
C ASP A 168 14.22 -1.81 -3.86
N ALA A 169 14.02 -0.76 -3.04
CA ALA A 169 12.84 0.09 -3.04
C ALA A 169 13.25 1.54 -2.77
N TRP A 170 12.30 2.43 -2.43
CA TRP A 170 12.56 3.85 -2.22
C TRP A 170 13.65 4.16 -1.19
N PRO A 171 13.74 3.44 -0.03
CA PRO A 171 14.82 3.68 0.92
C PRO A 171 16.18 3.06 0.54
N GLY A 172 16.29 2.41 -0.60
CA GLY A 172 17.43 1.59 -1.00
C GLY A 172 17.19 0.11 -0.71
N LYS A 173 18.11 -0.56 -0.01
CA LYS A 173 17.92 -1.97 0.38
C LYS A 173 16.80 -2.13 1.39
N VAL A 174 15.90 -3.07 1.12
CA VAL A 174 14.76 -3.42 1.97
C VAL A 174 14.69 -4.91 2.22
N ALA A 175 14.21 -5.27 3.40
CA ALA A 175 13.78 -6.61 3.75
C ALA A 175 12.24 -6.70 3.63
N TRP A 176 11.75 -7.83 3.19
CA TRP A 176 10.34 -8.06 2.94
C TRP A 176 9.76 -9.00 3.98
N PRO A 177 8.68 -8.64 4.71
CA PRO A 177 8.03 -9.57 5.61
C PRO A 177 7.42 -10.76 4.86
N ASP A 178 7.60 -11.95 5.40
CA ASP A 178 6.96 -13.15 4.85
C ASP A 178 5.51 -13.29 5.32
N PHE A 179 4.61 -12.61 4.66
CA PHE A 179 3.18 -12.62 4.97
C PHE A 179 2.50 -13.99 4.76
N THR A 180 3.22 -15.02 4.33
CA THR A 180 2.70 -16.40 4.31
C THR A 180 2.72 -17.02 5.70
N ASP A 181 3.52 -16.50 6.64
CA ASP A 181 3.54 -16.90 8.05
C ASP A 181 2.55 -16.05 8.89
N PRO A 182 1.56 -16.67 9.55
CA PRO A 182 0.63 -15.97 10.43
C PRO A 182 1.30 -15.19 11.57
N LYS A 183 2.47 -15.60 12.04
CA LYS A 183 3.24 -14.87 13.07
C LYS A 183 3.75 -13.54 12.54
N VAL A 184 4.19 -13.52 11.28
CA VAL A 184 4.62 -12.28 10.62
C VAL A 184 3.45 -11.32 10.45
N CYS A 185 2.25 -11.83 10.09
CA CYS A 185 1.04 -11.02 10.04
C CYS A 185 0.69 -10.39 11.41
N GLN A 186 0.86 -11.14 12.50
CA GLN A 186 0.64 -10.62 13.87
C GLN A 186 1.66 -9.56 14.24
N TRP A 187 2.95 -9.78 13.97
CA TRP A 187 4.01 -8.82 14.21
C TRP A 187 3.76 -7.53 13.42
N TRP A 188 3.47 -7.64 12.11
CA TRP A 188 3.16 -6.51 11.24
C TRP A 188 1.95 -5.72 11.72
N GLY A 189 0.86 -6.41 12.08
CA GLY A 189 -0.34 -5.78 12.66
C GLY A 189 -0.04 -5.03 13.95
N GLY A 190 0.92 -5.52 14.76
CA GLY A 190 1.37 -4.87 15.98
C GLY A 190 2.01 -3.50 15.75
N LEU A 191 2.71 -3.30 14.61
CA LEU A 191 3.35 -2.03 14.25
C LEU A 191 2.34 -0.90 14.02
N TYR A 192 1.12 -1.25 13.59
CA TYR A 192 0.07 -0.26 13.37
C TYR A 192 -0.47 0.36 14.66
N LYS A 193 -0.31 -0.29 15.82
CA LYS A 193 -0.90 0.18 17.07
C LYS A 193 -0.49 1.62 17.40
N ASP A 194 0.80 1.89 17.42
CA ASP A 194 1.34 3.22 17.75
C ASP A 194 1.15 4.21 16.60
N PHE A 195 1.18 3.71 15.36
CA PHE A 195 0.93 4.51 14.17
C PHE A 195 -0.52 5.00 14.14
N MET A 196 -1.50 4.13 14.36
CA MET A 196 -2.91 4.50 14.45
C MET A 196 -3.22 5.40 15.65
N ALA A 197 -2.45 5.31 16.74
CA ALA A 197 -2.59 6.20 17.90
C ALA A 197 -2.25 7.67 17.58
N GLN A 198 -1.65 7.95 16.41
CA GLN A 198 -1.47 9.31 15.89
C GLN A 198 -2.76 9.88 15.27
N GLY A 199 -3.84 9.11 15.18
CA GLY A 199 -5.12 9.53 14.59
C GLY A 199 -5.18 9.33 13.07
N VAL A 200 -4.42 8.39 12.54
CA VAL A 200 -4.50 7.95 11.13
C VAL A 200 -5.81 7.17 10.92
N ASP A 201 -6.47 7.37 9.76
CA ASP A 201 -7.74 6.71 9.38
C ASP A 201 -7.55 5.43 8.56
#